data_c4710bfcc3714c63a03a564a78a922c4
#
_entry.id   c4710bfcc3714c63a03a564a78a922c4
#
_cell.length_a   1.000
_cell.length_b   1.000
_cell.length_c   1.000
_cell.angle_alpha   90.00
_cell.angle_beta   90.00
_cell.angle_gamma   90.00
#
_symmetry.space_group_name_H-M   'P 1'
#
loop_
_entity.id
_entity.type
_entity.pdbx_description
1 polymer ?
#
loop_
_entity_poly.entity_id
_entity_poly.type
_entity_poly.pdbx_seq_one_letter_code
_entity_poly.pdbx_strand_id
1 'polypeptide(L)'
;MRALVALAALAAPLVYAQPNVEAGKAKVATVCAACHGLNGVSVSDTIPNLAAQRAAYLEAQLKAFKDGLRRPAGPGSPTATMAAIAAQLSAEDIVNVAAYFAAQPGASQVAQKSPLLPNLAKTHVTFPEDYKTSFVKYHTINFPATRQVRYYYANKAAVDAAKANKPLPAGSYLLAEVYAAKLDANKQPVMGKDGFFEADRLLLFTAMQSGPGWGNDIPDMLRNGDWNYAIFTLEKQHRPGVNQAECFACHKPLDNVSYVFTLKQLGAAGK
;
A
#
# COMPACT_ATOMS: atom_id res chain seq x y z
N MET A 1 68.27 15.20 -19.96
CA MET A 1 67.64 13.94 -19.59
C MET A 1 66.41 14.28 -18.70
N ARG A 2 65.18 14.18 -19.24
CA ARG A 2 63.95 14.44 -18.48
C ARG A 2 63.33 13.07 -18.16
N ALA A 3 63.27 12.74 -16.87
CA ALA A 3 62.65 11.51 -16.39
C ALA A 3 61.10 11.66 -16.42
N LEU A 4 60.42 10.83 -17.21
CA LEU A 4 58.97 10.67 -17.17
C LEU A 4 58.63 9.75 -15.99
N VAL A 5 57.97 10.30 -14.99
CA VAL A 5 57.35 9.51 -13.91
C VAL A 5 55.97 9.08 -14.40
N ALA A 6 55.84 7.80 -14.70
CA ALA A 6 54.55 7.21 -15.02
C ALA A 6 53.75 6.96 -13.72
N LEU A 7 52.65 7.69 -13.53
CA LEU A 7 51.68 7.46 -12.44
C LEU A 7 50.81 6.28 -12.84
N ALA A 8 51.02 5.12 -12.24
CA ALA A 8 50.12 3.97 -12.38
C ALA A 8 48.90 4.20 -11.48
N ALA A 9 47.76 4.50 -12.07
CA ALA A 9 46.49 4.55 -11.36
C ALA A 9 46.04 3.11 -11.00
N LEU A 10 46.14 2.74 -9.74
CA LEU A 10 45.56 1.53 -9.18
C LEU A 10 44.01 1.65 -9.22
N ALA A 11 43.39 1.04 -10.24
CA ALA A 11 41.95 0.85 -10.24
C ALA A 11 41.60 -0.22 -9.19
N ALA A 12 41.05 0.21 -8.05
CA ALA A 12 40.52 -0.73 -7.07
C ALA A 12 39.30 -1.47 -7.70
N PRO A 13 39.25 -2.81 -7.59
CA PRO A 13 38.09 -3.54 -8.08
C PRO A 13 36.85 -3.11 -7.31
N LEU A 14 35.79 -2.71 -8.03
CA LEU A 14 34.47 -2.52 -7.45
C LEU A 14 33.98 -3.90 -6.98
N VAL A 15 34.12 -4.18 -5.68
CA VAL A 15 33.54 -5.35 -5.05
C VAL A 15 32.02 -5.11 -5.00
N TYR A 16 31.30 -5.62 -6.00
CA TYR A 16 29.84 -5.76 -5.89
C TYR A 16 29.57 -6.77 -4.78
N ALA A 17 28.99 -6.31 -3.67
CA ALA A 17 28.52 -7.19 -2.62
C ALA A 17 27.57 -8.23 -3.23
N GLN A 18 27.86 -9.51 -3.00
CA GLN A 18 26.97 -10.59 -3.45
C GLN A 18 25.62 -10.46 -2.76
N PRO A 19 24.50 -10.68 -3.47
CA PRO A 19 23.19 -10.62 -2.87
C PRO A 19 23.06 -11.59 -1.69
N ASN A 20 22.53 -11.12 -0.58
CA ASN A 20 22.22 -11.96 0.57
C ASN A 20 20.75 -12.44 0.48
N VAL A 21 20.55 -13.66 -0.01
CA VAL A 21 19.23 -14.26 -0.22
C VAL A 21 18.46 -14.43 1.09
N GLU A 22 19.12 -14.75 2.22
CA GLU A 22 18.47 -14.90 3.53
C GLU A 22 18.02 -13.54 4.09
N ALA A 23 18.82 -12.49 3.94
CA ALA A 23 18.37 -11.13 4.26
C ALA A 23 17.20 -10.71 3.36
N GLY A 24 17.23 -11.07 2.08
CA GLY A 24 16.12 -10.89 1.14
C GLY A 24 14.87 -11.60 1.61
N LYS A 25 14.96 -12.87 2.04
CA LYS A 25 13.84 -13.64 2.60
C LYS A 25 13.24 -12.97 3.83
N ALA A 26 14.07 -12.52 4.76
CA ALA A 26 13.62 -11.84 5.97
C ALA A 26 12.86 -10.54 5.63
N LYS A 27 13.38 -9.74 4.69
CA LYS A 27 12.71 -8.52 4.20
C LYS A 27 11.40 -8.85 3.48
N VAL A 28 11.38 -9.87 2.62
CA VAL A 28 10.18 -10.34 1.93
C VAL A 28 9.10 -10.74 2.92
N ALA A 29 9.44 -11.49 3.97
CA ALA A 29 8.48 -11.94 4.97
C ALA A 29 7.76 -10.80 5.68
N THR A 30 8.44 -9.66 5.89
CA THR A 30 7.90 -8.52 6.63
C THR A 30 7.24 -7.47 5.74
N VAL A 31 7.67 -7.33 4.47
CA VAL A 31 7.27 -6.20 3.61
C VAL A 31 6.51 -6.65 2.36
N CYS A 32 6.93 -7.74 1.70
CA CYS A 32 6.45 -8.08 0.37
C CYS A 32 5.40 -9.21 0.37
N ALA A 33 5.54 -10.15 1.32
CA ALA A 33 4.81 -11.42 1.30
C ALA A 33 3.29 -11.27 1.42
N ALA A 34 2.83 -10.23 2.11
CA ALA A 34 1.41 -9.96 2.30
C ALA A 34 0.64 -9.82 0.97
N CYS A 35 1.31 -9.26 -0.06
CA CYS A 35 0.72 -9.03 -1.38
C CYS A 35 1.25 -10.03 -2.42
N HIS A 36 2.56 -10.23 -2.46
CA HIS A 36 3.21 -11.05 -3.49
C HIS A 36 3.41 -12.52 -3.09
N GLY A 37 3.02 -12.91 -1.89
CA GLY A 37 3.30 -14.23 -1.32
C GLY A 37 4.76 -14.38 -0.88
N LEU A 38 5.02 -15.20 0.15
CA LEU A 38 6.38 -15.42 0.64
C LEU A 38 7.29 -16.02 -0.44
N ASN A 39 6.74 -16.88 -1.28
CA ASN A 39 7.45 -17.50 -2.39
C ASN A 39 7.31 -16.74 -3.73
N GLY A 40 6.79 -15.52 -3.72
CA GLY A 40 6.61 -14.70 -4.92
C GLY A 40 5.42 -15.11 -5.79
N VAL A 41 4.52 -15.98 -5.30
CA VAL A 41 3.24 -16.28 -5.94
C VAL A 41 2.16 -15.45 -5.27
N SER A 42 1.59 -14.52 -6.03
CA SER A 42 0.64 -13.52 -5.53
C SER A 42 -0.62 -14.14 -4.94
N VAL A 43 -1.19 -13.44 -3.98
CA VAL A 43 -2.47 -13.78 -3.34
C VAL A 43 -3.69 -13.26 -4.13
N SER A 44 -3.47 -12.46 -5.19
CA SER A 44 -4.53 -11.78 -5.97
C SER A 44 -4.13 -11.63 -7.44
N ASP A 45 -5.09 -11.77 -8.34
CA ASP A 45 -4.90 -11.59 -9.80
C ASP A 45 -4.50 -10.16 -10.19
N THR A 46 -4.74 -9.17 -9.32
CA THR A 46 -4.37 -7.78 -9.54
C THR A 46 -2.95 -7.45 -9.10
N ILE A 47 -2.27 -8.38 -8.43
CA ILE A 47 -0.91 -8.25 -7.91
C ILE A 47 0.00 -9.22 -8.68
N PRO A 48 1.12 -8.76 -9.27
CA PRO A 48 1.94 -9.63 -10.09
C PRO A 48 2.68 -10.69 -9.27
N ASN A 49 2.84 -11.88 -9.86
CA ASN A 49 3.79 -12.88 -9.38
C ASN A 49 5.23 -12.36 -9.60
N LEU A 50 6.09 -12.60 -8.62
CA LEU A 50 7.51 -12.21 -8.64
C LEU A 50 8.44 -13.43 -8.69
N ALA A 51 7.93 -14.62 -8.40
CA ALA A 51 8.67 -15.88 -8.42
C ALA A 51 9.31 -16.14 -9.78
N ALA A 52 10.58 -16.53 -9.78
CA ALA A 52 11.42 -16.79 -10.96
C ALA A 52 11.56 -15.58 -11.92
N GLN A 53 11.16 -14.37 -11.51
CA GLN A 53 11.45 -13.18 -12.30
C GLN A 53 12.93 -12.84 -12.21
N ARG A 54 13.52 -12.33 -13.30
CA ARG A 54 14.95 -11.99 -13.34
C ARG A 54 15.30 -10.95 -12.28
N ALA A 55 16.32 -11.21 -11.46
CA ALA A 55 16.76 -10.30 -10.39
C ALA A 55 17.02 -8.87 -10.91
N ALA A 56 17.77 -8.73 -12.02
CA ALA A 56 18.05 -7.43 -12.61
C ALA A 56 16.78 -6.67 -13.03
N TYR A 57 15.73 -7.38 -13.48
CA TYR A 57 14.44 -6.75 -13.79
C TYR A 57 13.74 -6.27 -12.51
N LEU A 58 13.68 -7.10 -11.47
CA LEU A 58 13.06 -6.73 -10.19
C LEU A 58 13.77 -5.52 -9.56
N GLU A 59 15.11 -5.52 -9.56
CA GLU A 59 15.90 -4.37 -9.09
C GLU A 59 15.56 -3.09 -9.85
N ALA A 60 15.56 -3.17 -11.19
CA ALA A 60 15.23 -2.02 -12.03
C ALA A 60 13.83 -1.49 -11.75
N GLN A 61 12.85 -2.38 -11.55
CA GLN A 61 11.47 -1.98 -11.23
C GLN A 61 11.34 -1.35 -9.83
N LEU A 62 12.00 -1.92 -8.80
CA LEU A 62 12.00 -1.36 -7.46
C LEU A 62 12.69 0.01 -7.41
N LYS A 63 13.81 0.16 -8.10
CA LYS A 63 14.50 1.44 -8.27
C LYS A 63 13.61 2.45 -8.99
N ALA A 64 12.95 2.05 -10.10
CA ALA A 64 12.06 2.92 -10.84
C ALA A 64 10.85 3.41 -10.01
N PHE A 65 10.32 2.57 -9.13
CA PHE A 65 9.30 2.99 -8.16
C PHE A 65 9.87 3.96 -7.12
N LYS A 66 11.04 3.65 -6.55
CA LYS A 66 11.70 4.46 -5.53
C LYS A 66 12.05 5.86 -6.05
N ASP A 67 12.55 5.94 -7.28
CA ASP A 67 13.02 7.16 -7.93
C ASP A 67 11.87 7.95 -8.61
N GLY A 68 10.63 7.45 -8.52
CA GLY A 68 9.46 8.08 -9.13
C GLY A 68 9.43 8.00 -10.66
N LEU A 69 10.30 7.20 -11.28
CA LEU A 69 10.34 6.99 -12.74
C LEU A 69 9.16 6.12 -13.21
N ARG A 70 8.76 5.16 -12.39
CA ARG A 70 7.52 4.40 -12.59
C ARG A 70 6.39 5.10 -11.88
N ARG A 71 5.75 6.04 -12.58
CA ARG A 71 4.70 6.90 -12.02
C ARG A 71 3.45 6.10 -11.67
N PRO A 72 2.86 6.36 -10.50
CA PRO A 72 1.55 5.82 -10.14
C PRO A 72 0.49 6.23 -11.17
N ALA A 73 -0.40 5.31 -11.52
CA ALA A 73 -1.57 5.59 -12.36
C ALA A 73 -2.62 6.47 -11.65
N GLY A 74 -2.30 6.95 -10.46
CA GLY A 74 -3.11 7.81 -9.60
C GLY A 74 -2.98 7.39 -8.13
N PRO A 75 -3.41 8.25 -7.19
CA PRO A 75 -3.45 7.93 -5.77
C PRO A 75 -4.28 6.67 -5.52
N GLY A 76 -3.79 5.77 -4.66
CA GLY A 76 -4.46 4.49 -4.33
C GLY A 76 -4.39 3.42 -5.42
N SER A 77 -3.66 3.65 -6.52
CA SER A 77 -3.37 2.59 -7.50
C SER A 77 -2.37 1.57 -6.92
N PRO A 78 -2.35 0.31 -7.40
CA PRO A 78 -1.31 -0.66 -7.01
C PRO A 78 0.10 -0.12 -7.20
N THR A 79 0.33 0.70 -8.23
CA THR A 79 1.61 1.35 -8.48
C THR A 79 1.94 2.45 -7.46
N ALA A 80 0.93 3.14 -6.89
CA ALA A 80 1.13 4.09 -5.79
C ALA A 80 1.54 3.37 -4.50
N THR A 81 0.91 2.23 -4.22
CA THR A 81 1.29 1.35 -3.10
C THR A 81 2.74 0.89 -3.24
N MET A 82 3.11 0.39 -4.43
CA MET A 82 4.49 -0.06 -4.67
C MET A 82 5.51 1.07 -4.59
N ALA A 83 5.18 2.28 -5.01
CA ALA A 83 6.06 3.45 -4.86
C ALA A 83 6.30 3.80 -3.38
N ALA A 84 5.25 3.77 -2.56
CA ALA A 84 5.36 4.01 -1.12
C ALA A 84 6.22 2.94 -0.41
N ILE A 85 6.08 1.68 -0.81
CA ILE A 85 6.88 0.55 -0.29
C ILE A 85 8.33 0.69 -0.74
N ALA A 86 8.57 0.90 -2.04
CA ALA A 86 9.93 0.98 -2.60
C ALA A 86 10.73 2.16 -2.02
N ALA A 87 10.06 3.27 -1.65
CA ALA A 87 10.71 4.42 -1.03
C ALA A 87 11.38 4.08 0.32
N GLN A 88 10.90 3.05 1.01
CA GLN A 88 11.42 2.61 2.32
C GLN A 88 12.56 1.59 2.21
N LEU A 89 12.79 1.01 1.03
CA LEU A 89 13.84 0.01 0.83
C LEU A 89 15.21 0.68 0.68
N SER A 90 16.24 0.14 1.34
CA SER A 90 17.62 0.49 1.05
C SER A 90 18.05 -0.05 -0.33
N ALA A 91 19.19 0.40 -0.84
CA ALA A 91 19.76 -0.18 -2.06
C ALA A 91 20.10 -1.67 -1.88
N GLU A 92 20.55 -2.06 -0.71
CA GLU A 92 20.86 -3.43 -0.33
C GLU A 92 19.58 -4.29 -0.24
N ASP A 93 18.51 -3.78 0.40
CA ASP A 93 17.21 -4.45 0.44
C ASP A 93 16.70 -4.78 -0.98
N ILE A 94 16.82 -3.83 -1.91
CA ILE A 94 16.37 -4.01 -3.30
C ILE A 94 17.11 -5.17 -3.96
N VAL A 95 18.43 -5.24 -3.83
CA VAL A 95 19.27 -6.30 -4.41
C VAL A 95 18.94 -7.66 -3.77
N ASN A 96 18.84 -7.70 -2.44
CA ASN A 96 18.59 -8.93 -1.69
C ASN A 96 17.17 -9.49 -1.96
N VAL A 97 16.14 -8.65 -1.98
CA VAL A 97 14.77 -9.04 -2.31
C VAL A 97 14.66 -9.53 -3.75
N ALA A 98 15.29 -8.84 -4.69
CA ALA A 98 15.30 -9.26 -6.09
C ALA A 98 15.96 -10.64 -6.29
N ALA A 99 17.09 -10.87 -5.63
CA ALA A 99 17.77 -12.16 -5.66
C ALA A 99 16.92 -13.28 -5.02
N TYR A 100 16.26 -12.99 -3.91
CA TYR A 100 15.37 -13.96 -3.26
C TYR A 100 14.24 -14.40 -4.18
N PHE A 101 13.48 -13.46 -4.77
CA PHE A 101 12.37 -13.81 -5.66
C PHE A 101 12.82 -14.48 -6.96
N ALA A 102 13.99 -14.09 -7.50
CA ALA A 102 14.56 -14.73 -8.67
C ALA A 102 14.89 -16.21 -8.43
N ALA A 103 15.26 -16.57 -7.20
CA ALA A 103 15.57 -17.93 -6.81
C ALA A 103 14.33 -18.79 -6.52
N GLN A 104 13.13 -18.20 -6.44
CA GLN A 104 11.91 -18.95 -6.18
C GLN A 104 11.46 -19.73 -7.43
N PRO A 105 10.84 -20.92 -7.27
CA PRO A 105 10.21 -21.63 -8.39
C PRO A 105 9.13 -20.77 -9.04
N GLY A 106 9.06 -20.76 -10.37
CA GLY A 106 8.03 -20.00 -11.10
C GLY A 106 6.60 -20.44 -10.72
N ALA A 107 5.65 -19.51 -10.81
CA ALA A 107 4.26 -19.75 -10.40
C ALA A 107 3.62 -20.99 -11.05
N SER A 108 3.99 -21.31 -12.28
CA SER A 108 3.55 -22.52 -12.99
C SER A 108 4.13 -23.84 -12.44
N GLN A 109 5.22 -23.77 -11.67
CA GLN A 109 5.85 -24.93 -11.03
C GLN A 109 5.39 -25.12 -9.59
N VAL A 110 4.76 -24.10 -9.02
CA VAL A 110 4.19 -24.15 -7.66
C VAL A 110 2.75 -24.59 -7.79
N ALA A 111 2.52 -25.91 -7.82
CA ALA A 111 1.17 -26.49 -7.76
C ALA A 111 0.46 -26.25 -6.41
N GLN A 112 1.01 -25.45 -5.51
CA GLN A 112 0.40 -25.07 -4.25
C GLN A 112 -0.16 -23.65 -4.37
N LYS A 113 -1.48 -23.52 -4.15
CA LYS A 113 -2.08 -22.25 -3.77
C LYS A 113 -1.18 -21.61 -2.73
N SER A 114 -0.76 -20.35 -2.94
CA SER A 114 -0.25 -19.52 -1.86
C SER A 114 -1.12 -19.74 -0.65
N PRO A 115 -0.57 -19.85 0.56
CA PRO A 115 -1.41 -20.00 1.74
C PRO A 115 -2.46 -18.91 1.66
N LEU A 116 -3.74 -19.33 1.54
CA LEU A 116 -4.86 -18.40 1.51
C LEU A 116 -4.71 -17.51 2.74
N LEU A 117 -4.85 -16.21 2.55
CA LEU A 117 -4.94 -15.30 3.69
C LEU A 117 -5.97 -15.87 4.66
N PRO A 118 -5.70 -15.85 5.97
CA PRO A 118 -6.68 -16.34 6.95
C PRO A 118 -7.99 -15.59 6.77
N ASN A 119 -9.10 -16.25 7.03
CA ASN A 119 -10.40 -15.59 6.99
C ASN A 119 -10.59 -14.73 8.25
N LEU A 120 -10.38 -13.44 8.12
CA LEU A 120 -10.58 -12.44 9.16
C LEU A 120 -11.88 -11.66 8.88
N ALA A 121 -13.02 -12.34 9.03
CA ALA A 121 -14.34 -11.77 8.73
C ALA A 121 -14.85 -10.82 9.83
N LYS A 122 -14.41 -11.01 11.10
CA LYS A 122 -14.85 -10.17 12.23
C LYS A 122 -14.10 -8.83 12.24
N THR A 123 -14.83 -7.75 12.43
CA THR A 123 -14.28 -6.40 12.63
C THR A 123 -14.94 -5.72 13.82
N HIS A 124 -14.18 -4.89 14.50
CA HIS A 124 -14.69 -4.03 15.58
C HIS A 124 -15.19 -2.67 15.05
N VAL A 125 -14.94 -2.36 13.80
CA VAL A 125 -15.31 -1.07 13.18
C VAL A 125 -16.82 -0.99 13.05
N THR A 126 -17.44 0.03 13.61
CA THR A 126 -18.86 0.33 13.46
C THR A 126 -19.06 1.55 12.57
N PHE A 127 -20.21 1.67 11.89
CA PHE A 127 -20.45 2.83 11.03
C PHE A 127 -20.67 4.10 11.86
N PRO A 128 -19.94 5.21 11.59
CA PRO A 128 -20.10 6.47 12.32
C PRO A 128 -21.27 7.27 11.71
N GLU A 129 -22.45 7.19 12.30
CA GLU A 129 -23.68 7.79 11.75
C GLU A 129 -23.60 9.30 11.55
N ASP A 130 -22.86 9.98 12.41
CA ASP A 130 -22.69 11.42 12.44
C ASP A 130 -21.48 11.94 11.66
N TYR A 131 -20.78 11.08 10.89
CA TYR A 131 -19.49 11.45 10.25
C TYR A 131 -19.60 12.71 9.35
N LYS A 132 -20.75 12.99 8.76
CA LYS A 132 -20.94 14.19 7.92
C LYS A 132 -20.78 15.50 8.70
N THR A 133 -21.08 15.48 9.99
CA THR A 133 -21.03 16.64 10.89
C THR A 133 -19.84 16.62 11.84
N SER A 134 -19.39 15.42 12.24
CA SER A 134 -18.33 15.25 13.25
C SER A 134 -16.94 15.02 12.66
N PHE A 135 -16.84 14.54 11.40
CA PHE A 135 -15.54 14.29 10.75
C PHE A 135 -15.17 15.43 9.80
N VAL A 136 -13.87 15.58 9.58
CA VAL A 136 -13.31 16.50 8.62
C VAL A 136 -13.14 15.79 7.28
N LYS A 137 -13.75 16.32 6.20
CA LYS A 137 -13.38 15.90 4.85
C LYS A 137 -11.99 16.46 4.54
N TYR A 138 -11.01 15.58 4.36
CA TYR A 138 -9.61 16.01 4.24
C TYR A 138 -9.00 15.72 2.87
N HIS A 139 -9.60 14.85 2.05
CA HIS A 139 -9.01 14.51 0.76
C HIS A 139 -10.06 14.01 -0.25
N THR A 140 -9.73 14.13 -1.53
CA THR A 140 -10.47 13.56 -2.66
C THR A 140 -9.48 12.88 -3.60
N ILE A 141 -9.82 11.69 -4.11
CA ILE A 141 -8.94 10.95 -5.02
C ILE A 141 -9.76 10.36 -6.18
N ASN A 142 -9.27 10.57 -7.42
CA ASN A 142 -9.76 9.87 -8.60
C ASN A 142 -9.11 8.49 -8.71
N PHE A 143 -9.91 7.49 -9.06
CA PHE A 143 -9.48 6.12 -9.37
C PHE A 143 -9.85 5.80 -10.83
N PRO A 144 -9.00 6.16 -11.80
CA PRO A 144 -9.31 6.01 -13.22
C PRO A 144 -9.59 4.56 -13.64
N ALA A 145 -8.81 3.61 -13.13
CA ALA A 145 -8.95 2.19 -13.47
C ALA A 145 -10.33 1.62 -13.12
N THR A 146 -10.95 2.09 -12.05
CA THR A 146 -12.28 1.65 -11.59
C THR A 146 -13.37 2.66 -11.88
N ARG A 147 -13.03 3.81 -12.51
CA ARG A 147 -13.94 4.93 -12.78
C ARG A 147 -14.67 5.37 -11.54
N GLN A 148 -13.91 5.61 -10.45
CA GLN A 148 -14.42 6.00 -9.15
C GLN A 148 -13.79 7.33 -8.71
N VAL A 149 -14.51 8.05 -7.86
CA VAL A 149 -13.98 9.12 -7.04
C VAL A 149 -14.28 8.81 -5.58
N ARG A 150 -13.31 9.08 -4.70
CA ARG A 150 -13.46 8.82 -3.27
C ARG A 150 -13.26 10.09 -2.47
N TYR A 151 -14.15 10.30 -1.50
CA TYR A 151 -14.08 11.39 -0.54
C TYR A 151 -13.67 10.84 0.81
N TYR A 152 -12.58 11.35 1.35
CA TYR A 152 -11.97 10.86 2.60
C TYR A 152 -12.30 11.77 3.75
N TYR A 153 -12.74 11.18 4.84
CA TYR A 153 -13.11 11.81 6.09
C TYR A 153 -12.32 11.21 7.24
N ALA A 154 -12.02 12.01 8.26
CA ALA A 154 -11.38 11.54 9.48
C ALA A 154 -11.95 12.27 10.69
N ASN A 155 -12.02 11.58 11.84
CA ASN A 155 -12.40 12.21 13.07
C ASN A 155 -11.33 13.19 13.56
N LYS A 156 -11.74 14.09 14.45
CA LYS A 156 -10.88 15.18 14.95
C LYS A 156 -9.58 14.66 15.58
N ALA A 157 -9.63 13.56 16.34
CA ALA A 157 -8.44 12.98 16.99
C ALA A 157 -7.36 12.58 15.97
N ALA A 158 -7.77 11.94 14.86
CA ALA A 158 -6.85 11.57 13.78
C ALA A 158 -6.26 12.80 13.07
N VAL A 159 -7.11 13.81 12.78
CA VAL A 159 -6.68 15.05 12.14
C VAL A 159 -5.66 15.81 13.00
N ASP A 160 -5.95 15.99 14.29
CA ASP A 160 -5.10 16.75 15.21
C ASP A 160 -3.73 16.06 15.39
N ALA A 161 -3.72 14.72 15.52
CA ALA A 161 -2.47 13.97 15.63
C ALA A 161 -1.63 14.06 14.35
N ALA A 162 -2.26 13.91 13.17
CA ALA A 162 -1.56 14.01 11.89
C ALA A 162 -0.99 15.42 11.65
N LYS A 163 -1.73 16.50 12.00
CA LYS A 163 -1.23 17.88 11.94
C LYS A 163 -0.03 18.13 12.86
N ALA A 164 -0.01 17.45 14.01
CA ALA A 164 1.09 17.53 14.96
C ALA A 164 2.27 16.60 14.61
N ASN A 165 2.23 15.90 13.49
CA ASN A 165 3.19 14.85 13.09
C ASN A 165 3.39 13.78 14.17
N LYS A 166 2.33 13.42 14.87
CA LYS A 166 2.30 12.35 15.89
C LYS A 166 1.65 11.08 15.34
N PRO A 167 1.99 9.92 15.86
CA PRO A 167 1.25 8.68 15.58
C PRO A 167 -0.25 8.86 15.83
N LEU A 168 -1.08 8.25 15.02
CA LEU A 168 -2.53 8.32 15.20
C LEU A 168 -2.93 7.58 16.48
N PRO A 169 -3.66 8.21 17.41
CA PRO A 169 -4.02 7.59 18.68
C PRO A 169 -5.11 6.53 18.53
N ALA A 170 -5.28 5.70 19.55
CA ALA A 170 -6.46 4.86 19.68
C ALA A 170 -7.74 5.71 19.58
N GLY A 171 -8.77 5.18 18.91
CA GLY A 171 -9.98 5.93 18.58
C GLY A 171 -9.88 6.72 17.26
N SER A 172 -8.72 6.76 16.60
CA SER A 172 -8.63 7.34 15.26
C SER A 172 -9.52 6.59 14.29
N TYR A 173 -10.31 7.36 13.53
CA TYR A 173 -11.26 6.81 12.56
C TYR A 173 -11.10 7.53 11.21
N LEU A 174 -10.92 6.75 10.14
CA LEU A 174 -10.90 7.23 8.76
C LEU A 174 -11.99 6.52 7.96
N LEU A 175 -12.76 7.27 7.19
CA LEU A 175 -13.85 6.79 6.35
C LEU A 175 -13.64 7.31 4.92
N ALA A 176 -13.97 6.50 3.93
CA ALA A 176 -14.09 6.97 2.56
C ALA A 176 -15.45 6.60 1.97
N GLU A 177 -16.10 7.60 1.37
CA GLU A 177 -17.23 7.40 0.45
C GLU A 177 -16.67 7.04 -0.92
N VAL A 178 -17.17 5.96 -1.50
CA VAL A 178 -16.76 5.48 -2.82
C VAL A 178 -17.90 5.73 -3.80
N TYR A 179 -17.69 6.63 -4.74
CA TYR A 179 -18.68 6.95 -5.79
C TYR A 179 -18.25 6.39 -7.14
N ALA A 180 -19.21 5.94 -7.94
CA ALA A 180 -19.01 5.83 -9.38
C ALA A 180 -18.79 7.25 -9.93
N ALA A 181 -17.84 7.38 -10.86
CA ALA A 181 -17.69 8.61 -11.61
C ALA A 181 -18.82 8.72 -12.65
N LYS A 182 -19.33 9.93 -12.86
CA LYS A 182 -20.21 10.26 -13.98
C LYS A 182 -19.45 10.03 -15.28
N LEU A 183 -20.09 9.39 -16.24
CA LEU A 183 -19.48 9.08 -17.52
C LEU A 183 -20.10 9.96 -18.62
N ASP A 184 -19.27 10.37 -19.58
CA ASP A 184 -19.69 11.01 -20.81
C ASP A 184 -20.24 10.00 -21.85
N ALA A 185 -20.61 10.48 -23.04
CA ALA A 185 -21.11 9.65 -24.13
C ALA A 185 -20.09 8.59 -24.60
N ASN A 186 -18.79 8.82 -24.40
CA ASN A 186 -17.69 7.91 -24.73
C ASN A 186 -17.33 6.97 -23.58
N LYS A 187 -18.14 6.92 -22.51
CA LYS A 187 -17.92 6.14 -21.29
C LYS A 187 -16.61 6.51 -20.55
N GLN A 188 -16.14 7.76 -20.70
CA GLN A 188 -15.02 8.30 -19.97
C GLN A 188 -15.51 9.10 -18.75
N PRO A 189 -14.78 9.06 -17.62
CA PRO A 189 -15.13 9.87 -16.45
C PRO A 189 -15.14 11.37 -16.76
N VAL A 190 -16.21 12.04 -16.40
CA VAL A 190 -16.33 13.49 -16.52
C VAL A 190 -15.49 14.15 -15.46
N MET A 191 -14.62 15.08 -15.87
CA MET A 191 -13.77 15.85 -14.97
C MET A 191 -14.52 17.11 -14.48
N GLY A 192 -14.63 17.27 -13.19
CA GLY A 192 -15.14 18.49 -12.54
C GLY A 192 -14.14 19.66 -12.62
N LYS A 193 -14.61 20.86 -12.34
CA LYS A 193 -13.79 22.10 -12.35
C LYS A 193 -12.68 22.08 -11.29
N ASP A 194 -12.84 21.28 -10.25
CA ASP A 194 -11.89 21.08 -9.14
C ASP A 194 -10.78 20.06 -9.47
N GLY A 195 -10.79 19.48 -10.69
CA GLY A 195 -9.81 18.48 -11.12
C GLY A 195 -10.12 17.07 -10.62
N PHE A 196 -11.28 16.85 -10.01
CA PHE A 196 -11.73 15.52 -9.63
C PHE A 196 -12.86 15.03 -10.55
N PHE A 197 -13.08 13.72 -10.59
CA PHE A 197 -14.23 13.18 -11.32
C PHE A 197 -15.53 13.66 -10.67
N GLU A 198 -16.50 14.02 -11.50
CA GLU A 198 -17.86 14.26 -11.03
C GLU A 198 -18.42 12.94 -10.46
N ALA A 199 -18.90 12.99 -9.22
CA ALA A 199 -19.56 11.86 -8.58
C ALA A 199 -20.95 11.64 -9.18
N ASP A 200 -21.26 10.39 -9.53
CA ASP A 200 -22.60 9.97 -9.95
C ASP A 200 -23.36 9.38 -8.76
N ARG A 201 -23.16 8.10 -8.46
CA ARG A 201 -23.85 7.40 -7.38
C ARG A 201 -22.87 6.86 -6.34
N LEU A 202 -23.26 6.93 -5.07
CA LEU A 202 -22.54 6.27 -3.99
C LEU A 202 -22.63 4.75 -4.18
N LEU A 203 -21.50 4.06 -4.02
CA LEU A 203 -21.40 2.61 -4.20
C LEU A 203 -21.31 1.88 -2.86
N LEU A 204 -20.46 2.39 -1.95
CA LEU A 204 -20.17 1.79 -0.66
C LEU A 204 -19.33 2.76 0.18
N PHE A 205 -19.06 2.37 1.41
CA PHE A 205 -18.08 3.04 2.27
C PHE A 205 -16.94 2.08 2.61
N THR A 206 -15.73 2.61 2.73
CA THR A 206 -14.61 1.89 3.33
C THR A 206 -14.16 2.62 4.59
N ALA A 207 -13.79 1.88 5.61
CA ALA A 207 -13.38 2.46 6.87
C ALA A 207 -12.22 1.72 7.50
N MET A 208 -11.44 2.46 8.28
CA MET A 208 -10.46 1.92 9.21
C MET A 208 -10.55 2.67 10.52
N GLN A 209 -10.47 1.94 11.62
CA GLN A 209 -10.52 2.48 12.96
C GLN A 209 -9.52 1.77 13.84
N SER A 210 -8.88 2.50 14.74
CA SER A 210 -7.98 1.96 15.75
C SER A 210 -8.67 1.93 17.10
N GLY A 211 -8.56 0.81 17.82
CA GLY A 211 -9.12 0.66 19.15
C GLY A 211 -8.23 -0.20 20.04
N PRO A 212 -8.18 0.05 21.37
CA PRO A 212 -7.25 -0.62 22.26
C PRO A 212 -7.38 -2.15 22.22
N GLY A 213 -6.28 -2.85 21.93
CA GLY A 213 -6.21 -4.31 21.94
C GLY A 213 -6.86 -5.02 20.75
N TRP A 214 -7.37 -4.28 19.76
CA TRP A 214 -8.04 -4.88 18.58
C TRP A 214 -7.09 -5.69 17.69
N GLY A 215 -5.78 -5.44 17.80
CA GLY A 215 -4.77 -6.20 17.09
C GLY A 215 -4.48 -7.57 17.69
N ASN A 216 -4.93 -7.87 18.93
CA ASN A 216 -4.57 -9.10 19.63
C ASN A 216 -5.09 -10.36 18.93
N ASP A 217 -6.23 -10.27 18.24
CA ASP A 217 -6.84 -11.38 17.50
C ASP A 217 -6.30 -11.51 16.07
N ILE A 218 -5.38 -10.63 15.67
CA ILE A 218 -4.83 -10.61 14.31
C ILE A 218 -3.46 -11.27 14.30
N PRO A 219 -3.22 -12.26 13.41
CA PRO A 219 -1.92 -12.89 13.26
C PRO A 219 -0.80 -11.86 13.07
N ASP A 220 0.36 -12.04 13.71
CA ASP A 220 1.47 -11.08 13.71
C ASP A 220 1.90 -10.64 12.32
N MET A 221 1.89 -11.57 11.37
CA MET A 221 2.25 -11.30 9.97
C MET A 221 1.31 -10.31 9.29
N LEU A 222 0.08 -10.14 9.79
CA LEU A 222 -0.93 -9.21 9.24
C LEU A 222 -1.22 -8.04 10.17
N ARG A 223 -0.89 -8.13 11.47
CA ARG A 223 -1.26 -7.14 12.48
C ARG A 223 -0.73 -5.75 12.13
N ASN A 224 -1.63 -4.79 12.07
CA ASN A 224 -1.35 -3.37 11.82
C ASN A 224 -1.57 -2.57 13.10
N GLY A 225 -0.81 -2.88 14.16
CA GLY A 225 -1.12 -2.35 15.48
C GLY A 225 -2.55 -2.74 15.87
N ASP A 226 -3.31 -1.79 16.36
CA ASP A 226 -4.71 -1.98 16.80
C ASP A 226 -5.74 -1.53 15.74
N TRP A 227 -5.35 -1.40 14.48
CA TRP A 227 -6.28 -1.07 13.40
C TRP A 227 -7.16 -2.26 13.03
N ASN A 228 -8.42 -1.95 12.71
CA ASN A 228 -9.37 -2.84 12.05
C ASN A 228 -9.98 -2.13 10.84
N TYR A 229 -10.52 -2.89 9.92
CA TYR A 229 -11.04 -2.43 8.63
C TYR A 229 -12.47 -2.87 8.43
N ALA A 230 -13.26 -2.09 7.69
CA ALA A 230 -14.60 -2.46 7.29
C ALA A 230 -14.95 -1.92 5.91
N ILE A 231 -15.84 -2.62 5.22
CA ILE A 231 -16.58 -2.12 4.08
C ILE A 231 -18.06 -2.13 4.48
N PHE A 232 -18.74 -1.00 4.25
CA PHE A 232 -20.17 -0.89 4.54
C PHE A 232 -20.98 -0.75 3.26
N THR A 233 -22.18 -1.31 3.26
CA THR A 233 -23.18 -1.13 2.21
C THR A 233 -23.81 0.28 2.30
N LEU A 234 -24.71 0.60 1.39
CA LEU A 234 -25.45 1.87 1.41
C LEU A 234 -26.38 1.97 2.63
N GLU A 235 -26.84 0.84 3.14
CA GLU A 235 -27.63 0.72 4.37
C GLU A 235 -26.78 0.76 5.63
N LYS A 236 -25.46 1.09 5.47
CA LYS A 236 -24.49 1.22 6.57
C LYS A 236 -24.25 -0.08 7.36
N GLN A 237 -24.58 -1.21 6.77
CA GLN A 237 -24.31 -2.52 7.33
C GLN A 237 -22.96 -3.04 6.83
N HIS A 238 -22.28 -3.88 7.61
CA HIS A 238 -21.09 -4.56 7.15
C HIS A 238 -21.39 -5.33 5.87
N ARG A 239 -20.55 -5.11 4.84
CA ARG A 239 -20.70 -5.83 3.58
C ARG A 239 -20.37 -7.32 3.79
N PRO A 240 -21.29 -8.25 3.44
CA PRO A 240 -21.02 -9.67 3.56
C PRO A 240 -19.81 -10.13 2.72
N GLY A 241 -19.12 -11.15 3.20
CA GLY A 241 -18.01 -11.78 2.47
C GLY A 241 -16.70 -10.99 2.44
N VAL A 242 -16.60 -9.88 3.18
CA VAL A 242 -15.34 -9.14 3.29
C VAL A 242 -14.37 -9.90 4.19
N ASN A 243 -13.18 -10.17 3.66
CA ASN A 243 -12.05 -10.68 4.43
C ASN A 243 -11.08 -9.53 4.74
N GLN A 244 -11.00 -9.11 6.00
CA GLN A 244 -10.11 -8.04 6.42
C GLN A 244 -8.62 -8.37 6.19
N ALA A 245 -8.26 -9.64 6.06
CA ALA A 245 -6.86 -10.03 5.82
C ALA A 245 -6.27 -9.33 4.59
N GLU A 246 -7.08 -9.05 3.56
CA GLU A 246 -6.66 -8.28 2.38
C GLU A 246 -6.35 -6.82 2.74
N CYS A 247 -7.15 -6.22 3.63
CA CYS A 247 -6.92 -4.85 4.10
C CYS A 247 -5.64 -4.79 4.93
N PHE A 248 -5.50 -5.70 5.89
CA PHE A 248 -4.30 -5.81 6.73
C PHE A 248 -3.04 -5.98 5.86
N ALA A 249 -3.07 -6.92 4.91
CA ALA A 249 -1.95 -7.18 4.01
C ALA A 249 -1.54 -5.92 3.23
N CYS A 250 -2.51 -5.19 2.66
CA CYS A 250 -2.25 -4.00 1.87
C CYS A 250 -1.70 -2.84 2.72
N HIS A 251 -2.19 -2.67 3.96
CA HIS A 251 -1.78 -1.59 4.86
C HIS A 251 -0.53 -1.92 5.68
N LYS A 252 -0.18 -3.20 5.87
CA LYS A 252 0.96 -3.65 6.69
C LYS A 252 2.29 -2.93 6.42
N PRO A 253 2.70 -2.70 5.16
CA PRO A 253 3.97 -2.05 4.86
C PRO A 253 4.05 -0.55 5.24
N LEU A 254 2.96 0.02 5.77
CA LEU A 254 2.84 1.43 6.10
C LEU A 254 2.94 1.70 7.60
N ASP A 255 3.66 0.87 8.34
CA ASP A 255 3.80 0.96 9.80
C ASP A 255 4.38 2.31 10.25
N ASN A 256 5.36 2.84 9.52
CA ASN A 256 6.00 4.13 9.77
C ASN A 256 5.09 5.35 9.50
N VAL A 257 3.93 5.15 8.85
CA VAL A 257 2.92 6.18 8.57
C VAL A 257 1.56 5.81 9.16
N SER A 258 1.57 5.18 10.33
CA SER A 258 0.36 4.75 11.07
C SER A 258 -0.57 3.86 10.23
N TYR A 259 -0.03 3.11 9.27
CA TYR A 259 -0.78 2.25 8.33
C TYR A 259 -1.75 3.01 7.41
N VAL A 260 -1.55 4.33 7.19
CA VAL A 260 -2.46 5.20 6.44
C VAL A 260 -1.81 5.73 5.17
N PHE A 261 -2.32 5.35 3.98
CA PHE A 261 -1.83 5.84 2.68
C PHE A 261 -1.91 7.35 2.51
N THR A 262 -2.88 7.99 3.16
CA THR A 262 -3.21 9.41 3.03
C THR A 262 -2.80 10.23 4.25
N LEU A 263 -1.84 9.74 5.07
CA LEU A 263 -1.43 10.43 6.30
C LEU A 263 -0.91 11.85 6.03
N LYS A 264 -0.15 12.05 4.96
CA LYS A 264 0.35 13.37 4.56
C LYS A 264 -0.80 14.35 4.28
N GLN A 265 -1.83 13.90 3.53
CA GLN A 265 -3.00 14.71 3.22
C GLN A 265 -3.84 14.98 4.47
N LEU A 266 -3.94 14.00 5.36
CA LEU A 266 -4.61 14.16 6.65
C LEU A 266 -3.94 15.26 7.49
N GLY A 267 -2.61 15.30 7.54
CA GLY A 267 -1.84 16.35 8.21
C GLY A 267 -1.96 17.73 7.56
N ALA A 268 -2.38 17.81 6.30
CA ALA A 268 -2.64 19.05 5.57
C ALA A 268 -4.13 19.46 5.59
N ALA A 269 -5.00 18.75 6.29
CA ALA A 269 -6.43 19.03 6.33
C ALA A 269 -6.75 20.45 6.77
N GLY A 270 -7.56 21.17 5.98
CA GLY A 270 -7.99 22.54 6.31
C GLY A 270 -6.92 23.63 6.16
N LYS A 271 -5.85 23.34 5.39
CA LYS A 271 -4.88 24.34 4.91
C LYS A 271 -5.30 24.89 3.57
#